data_75819699fba085c35c583be8e28582a9
#
_entry.id   75819699fba085c35c583be8e28582a9
#
_cell.length_a   1.000
_cell.length_b   1.000
_cell.length_c   1.000
_cell.angle_alpha   90.00
_cell.angle_beta   90.00
_cell.angle_gamma   90.00
#
_symmetry.space_group_name_H-M   'P 1'
#
loop_
_entity.id
_entity.type
_entity.pdbx_description
1 polymer ?
#
loop_
_entity_poly.entity_id
_entity_poly.type
_entity_poly.pdbx_seq_one_letter_code
_entity_poly.pdbx_strand_id
1 'polypeptide(L)'
;MSDPDEQPDHIEHFAPADMPDVYYDADLQEIIICADGFSAYYDVDIISQSSMIAVISTQVDGDGDNIDISSLPDDNYTIVITSEFDNVFQGQFTNY
;
A
#
# COMPACT_ATOMS: atom_id res chain seq x y z
N MET A 1 19.60 -14.18 7.84
CA MET A 1 19.00 -15.22 7.01
C MET A 1 17.50 -15.12 7.10
N SER A 2 16.83 -15.08 5.97
CA SER A 2 15.37 -15.04 5.96
C SER A 2 14.81 -16.38 6.38
N ASP A 3 13.78 -16.35 7.22
CA ASP A 3 12.98 -17.53 7.54
C ASP A 3 12.22 -17.94 6.25
N PRO A 4 12.24 -19.24 5.87
CA PRO A 4 11.47 -19.67 4.70
C PRO A 4 9.96 -19.42 4.82
N ASP A 5 9.47 -19.21 6.04
CA ASP A 5 8.07 -18.86 6.28
C ASP A 5 7.85 -17.34 6.36
N GLU A 6 8.91 -16.55 6.19
CA GLU A 6 8.81 -15.10 6.24
C GLU A 6 7.97 -14.58 5.08
N GLN A 7 7.02 -13.72 5.40
CA GLN A 7 6.11 -13.13 4.42
C GLN A 7 6.04 -11.63 4.61
N PRO A 8 5.68 -10.87 3.54
CA PRO A 8 5.44 -9.45 3.68
C PRO A 8 4.40 -9.15 4.77
N ASP A 9 4.58 -8.04 5.46
CA ASP A 9 3.68 -7.60 6.50
C ASP A 9 2.35 -7.13 5.91
N HIS A 10 1.26 -7.74 6.36
CA HIS A 10 -0.08 -7.30 5.98
C HIS A 10 -0.40 -5.95 6.65
N ILE A 11 -0.77 -4.97 5.85
CA ILE A 11 -1.17 -3.66 6.35
C ILE A 11 -2.64 -3.72 6.75
N GLU A 12 -2.90 -3.55 8.05
CA GLU A 12 -4.27 -3.52 8.57
C GLU A 12 -4.97 -2.22 8.18
N HIS A 13 -6.27 -2.29 8.01
CA HIS A 13 -7.05 -1.19 7.48
C HIS A 13 -8.48 -1.18 8.03
N PHE A 14 -9.09 -0.02 7.93
CA PHE A 14 -10.53 0.13 8.05
C PHE A 14 -11.09 0.38 6.65
N ALA A 15 -11.66 -0.66 6.04
CA ALA A 15 -12.16 -0.57 4.67
C ALA A 15 -13.27 -1.58 4.44
N PRO A 16 -14.12 -1.36 3.42
CA PRO A 16 -15.06 -2.39 2.98
C PRO A 16 -14.34 -3.68 2.60
N ALA A 17 -15.01 -4.82 2.75
CA ALA A 17 -14.43 -6.14 2.51
C ALA A 17 -13.98 -6.37 1.05
N ASP A 18 -14.46 -5.55 0.12
CA ASP A 18 -14.13 -5.62 -1.31
C ASP A 18 -12.88 -4.81 -1.70
N MET A 19 -12.22 -4.17 -0.74
CA MET A 19 -10.98 -3.45 -1.00
C MET A 19 -9.79 -4.43 -1.05
N PRO A 20 -8.69 -4.05 -1.73
CA PRO A 20 -7.55 -4.95 -1.87
C PRO A 20 -6.84 -5.23 -0.55
N ASP A 21 -6.11 -6.34 -0.52
CA ASP A 21 -5.14 -6.61 0.54
C ASP A 21 -3.82 -5.93 0.19
N VAL A 22 -3.20 -5.30 1.18
CA VAL A 22 -1.98 -4.53 1.00
C VAL A 22 -0.90 -5.07 1.91
N TYR A 23 0.29 -5.25 1.36
CA TYR A 23 1.45 -5.77 2.09
C TYR A 23 2.64 -4.84 1.95
N TYR A 24 3.43 -4.75 2.99
CA TYR A 24 4.72 -4.07 2.98
C TYR A 24 5.84 -5.11 2.97
N ASP A 25 6.67 -5.09 1.93
CA ASP A 25 7.83 -5.97 1.80
C ASP A 25 9.10 -5.15 2.05
N ALA A 26 9.69 -5.35 3.22
CA ALA A 26 10.90 -4.62 3.61
C ALA A 26 12.14 -5.06 2.81
N ASP A 27 12.19 -6.32 2.40
CA ASP A 27 13.33 -6.85 1.65
C ASP A 27 13.39 -6.28 0.23
N LEU A 28 12.24 -6.21 -0.42
CA LEU A 28 12.12 -5.65 -1.77
C LEU A 28 11.90 -4.15 -1.78
N GLN A 29 11.59 -3.57 -0.63
CA GLN A 29 11.17 -2.17 -0.47
C GLN A 29 10.04 -1.83 -1.43
N GLU A 30 8.96 -2.59 -1.32
CA GLU A 30 7.77 -2.45 -2.14
C GLU A 30 6.50 -2.51 -1.30
N ILE A 31 5.48 -1.80 -1.76
CA ILE A 31 4.11 -2.03 -1.33
C ILE A 31 3.46 -2.94 -2.36
N ILE A 32 2.88 -4.04 -1.90
CA ILE A 32 2.23 -5.03 -2.75
C ILE A 32 0.73 -4.89 -2.56
N ILE A 33 0.02 -4.60 -3.66
CA ILE A 33 -1.42 -4.45 -3.65
C ILE A 33 -2.01 -5.67 -4.36
N CYS A 34 -2.69 -6.53 -3.59
CA CYS A 34 -3.34 -7.73 -4.10
C CYS A 34 -4.83 -7.44 -4.26
N ALA A 35 -5.29 -7.39 -5.50
CA ALA A 35 -6.67 -7.11 -5.83
C ALA A 35 -7.21 -8.19 -6.76
N ASP A 36 -8.53 -8.29 -6.84
CA ASP A 36 -9.20 -9.35 -7.60
C ASP A 36 -10.02 -8.82 -8.78
N GLY A 37 -9.76 -7.58 -9.20
CA GLY A 37 -10.45 -6.97 -10.33
C GLY A 37 -11.81 -6.39 -9.99
N PHE A 38 -12.14 -6.24 -8.72
CA PHE A 38 -13.42 -5.66 -8.29
C PHE A 38 -13.57 -4.22 -8.76
N SER A 39 -12.48 -3.44 -8.70
CA SER A 39 -12.41 -2.10 -9.27
C SER A 39 -11.55 -2.14 -10.53
N ALA A 40 -11.84 -1.29 -11.51
CA ALA A 40 -11.03 -1.21 -12.72
C ALA A 40 -9.64 -0.61 -12.43
N TYR A 41 -9.57 0.25 -11.43
CA TYR A 41 -8.33 0.89 -10.99
C TYR A 41 -8.44 1.30 -9.53
N TYR A 42 -7.29 1.61 -8.93
CA TYR A 42 -7.21 2.21 -7.59
C TYR A 42 -6.26 3.40 -7.62
N ASP A 43 -6.70 4.50 -7.02
CA ASP A 43 -5.83 5.65 -6.78
C ASP A 43 -5.10 5.43 -5.45
N VAL A 44 -3.78 5.57 -5.45
CA VAL A 44 -2.95 5.29 -4.28
C VAL A 44 -2.15 6.53 -3.90
N ASP A 45 -2.30 6.95 -2.64
CA ASP A 45 -1.49 8.00 -2.05
C ASP A 45 -0.72 7.44 -0.85
N ILE A 46 0.57 7.70 -0.81
CA ILE A 46 1.41 7.37 0.33
C ILE A 46 1.86 8.68 0.97
N ILE A 47 1.50 8.89 2.23
CA ILE A 47 1.66 10.15 2.92
C ILE A 47 2.66 9.98 4.05
N SER A 48 3.70 10.81 4.06
CA SER A 48 4.67 10.84 5.16
C SER A 48 4.00 11.42 6.40
N GLN A 49 4.11 10.70 7.52
CA GLN A 49 3.52 11.20 8.78
C GLN A 49 4.32 12.34 9.38
N SER A 50 5.62 12.40 9.12
CA SER A 50 6.46 13.48 9.65
C SER A 50 6.21 14.81 8.94
N SER A 51 5.96 14.80 7.63
CA SER A 51 5.76 16.01 6.83
C SER A 51 4.29 16.26 6.48
N MET A 52 3.42 15.25 6.62
CA MET A 52 2.01 15.29 6.25
C MET A 52 1.80 15.58 4.75
N ILE A 53 2.78 15.19 3.93
CA ILE A 53 2.76 15.40 2.48
C ILE A 53 2.72 14.04 1.79
N ALA A 54 1.91 13.95 0.73
CA ALA A 54 1.91 12.78 -0.13
C ALA A 54 3.24 12.70 -0.89
N VAL A 55 4.01 11.65 -0.63
CA VAL A 55 5.32 11.44 -1.27
C VAL A 55 5.21 10.59 -2.52
N ILE A 56 4.13 9.81 -2.63
CA ILE A 56 3.78 9.04 -3.82
C ILE A 56 2.28 9.22 -4.06
N SER A 57 1.92 9.56 -5.28
CA SER A 57 0.52 9.56 -5.74
C SER A 57 0.51 8.89 -7.11
N THR A 58 -0.17 7.77 -7.21
CA THR A 58 -0.19 6.98 -8.43
C THR A 58 -1.53 6.25 -8.57
N GLN A 59 -1.75 5.68 -9.75
CA GLN A 59 -2.90 4.83 -10.03
C GLN A 59 -2.38 3.44 -10.37
N VAL A 60 -3.03 2.43 -9.82
CA VAL A 60 -2.70 1.03 -10.10
C VAL A 60 -3.88 0.33 -10.76
N ASP A 61 -3.58 -0.73 -11.49
CA ASP A 61 -4.58 -1.55 -12.14
C ASP A 61 -5.45 -2.27 -11.11
N GLY A 62 -6.70 -2.53 -11.47
CA GLY A 62 -7.64 -3.26 -10.61
C GLY A 62 -7.23 -4.71 -10.33
N ASP A 63 -6.29 -5.27 -11.06
CA ASP A 63 -5.73 -6.59 -10.80
C ASP A 63 -4.64 -6.57 -9.73
N GLY A 64 -4.27 -5.39 -9.26
CA GLY A 64 -3.20 -5.20 -8.29
C GLY A 64 -1.89 -4.82 -8.95
N ASP A 65 -0.95 -4.37 -8.14
CA ASP A 65 0.37 -3.95 -8.60
C ASP A 65 1.32 -3.82 -7.43
N ASN A 66 2.59 -3.60 -7.72
CA ASN A 66 3.61 -3.32 -6.72
C ASN A 66 4.08 -1.87 -6.89
N ILE A 67 4.29 -1.20 -5.76
CA ILE A 67 4.77 0.19 -5.75
C ILE A 67 6.17 0.19 -5.15
N ASP A 68 7.16 0.66 -5.91
CA ASP A 68 8.52 0.80 -5.44
C ASP A 68 8.62 1.97 -4.45
N ILE A 69 9.08 1.65 -3.24
CA ILE A 69 9.29 2.64 -2.17
C ILE A 69 10.75 2.73 -1.75
N SER A 70 11.67 2.19 -2.56
CA SER A 70 13.09 2.16 -2.22
C SER A 70 13.72 3.55 -2.09
N SER A 71 13.11 4.56 -2.70
CA SER A 71 13.58 5.94 -2.61
C SER A 71 13.03 6.72 -1.42
N LEU A 72 12.09 6.14 -0.68
CA LEU A 72 11.49 6.82 0.46
C LEU A 72 12.41 6.78 1.67
N PRO A 73 12.54 7.90 2.41
CA PRO A 73 13.29 7.91 3.66
C PRO A 73 12.60 7.09 4.75
N ASP A 74 13.35 6.76 5.78
CA ASP A 74 12.82 6.07 6.96
C ASP A 74 11.78 6.96 7.64
N ASP A 75 10.57 6.48 7.75
CA ASP A 75 9.46 7.23 8.35
C ASP A 75 8.27 6.31 8.56
N ASN A 76 7.28 6.81 9.24
CA ASN A 76 5.95 6.21 9.28
C ASN A 76 5.11 6.81 8.15
N TYR A 77 4.37 5.95 7.45
CA TYR A 77 3.58 6.36 6.30
C TYR A 77 2.14 5.91 6.46
N THR A 78 1.23 6.72 5.94
CA THR A 78 -0.17 6.34 5.76
C THR A 78 -0.38 6.06 4.28
N ILE A 79 -0.99 4.92 3.97
CA ILE A 79 -1.40 4.60 2.61
C ILE A 79 -2.91 4.74 2.49
N VAL A 80 -3.35 5.49 1.49
CA VAL A 80 -4.76 5.69 1.18
C VAL A 80 -5.02 5.17 -0.22
N ILE A 81 -5.97 4.24 -0.33
CA ILE A 81 -6.34 3.65 -1.62
C ILE A 81 -7.82 3.91 -1.84
N THR A 82 -8.14 4.50 -2.98
CA THR A 82 -9.52 4.84 -3.35
C THR A 82 -9.89 4.07 -4.61
N SER A 83 -10.99 3.31 -4.56
CA SER A 83 -11.51 2.59 -5.73
C SER A 83 -12.24 3.54 -6.68
N GLU A 84 -12.56 3.03 -7.87
CA GLU A 84 -13.39 3.80 -8.83
C GLU A 84 -14.78 4.09 -8.28
N PHE A 85 -15.22 3.36 -7.25
CA PHE A 85 -16.51 3.52 -6.59
C PHE A 85 -16.44 4.41 -5.35
N ASP A 86 -15.32 5.13 -5.14
CA ASP A 86 -15.07 6.00 -4.00
C ASP A 86 -15.00 5.27 -2.64
N ASN A 87 -14.80 3.96 -2.64
CA ASN A 87 -14.48 3.23 -1.42
C ASN A 87 -13.02 3.49 -1.04
N VAL A 88 -12.76 3.70 0.24
CA VAL A 88 -11.44 4.10 0.73
C VAL A 88 -10.89 3.04 1.67
N PHE A 89 -9.65 2.61 1.37
CA PHE A 89 -8.79 1.86 2.26
C PHE A 89 -7.80 2.83 2.89
N GLN A 90 -7.60 2.74 4.19
CA GLN A 90 -6.59 3.54 4.86
C GLN A 90 -5.83 2.66 5.85
N GLY A 91 -4.51 2.59 5.68
CA GLY A 91 -3.64 1.81 6.53
C GLY A 91 -2.35 2.55 6.82
N GLN A 92 -1.50 1.95 7.64
CA GLN A 92 -0.23 2.54 8.04
C GLN A 92 0.88 1.50 7.96
N PHE A 93 2.08 1.94 7.62
CA PHE A 93 3.27 1.11 7.67
C PHE A 93 4.48 1.96 8.07
N THR A 94 5.51 1.29 8.55
CA THR A 94 6.78 1.92 8.89
C THR A 94 7.85 1.41 7.93
N ASN A 95 8.54 2.34 7.26
CA ASN A 95 9.65 2.02 6.37
C ASN A 95 10.97 2.34 7.08
N TYR A 96 11.87 1.37 7.08
CA TYR A 96 13.19 1.52 7.67
C TYR A 96 14.29 1.52 6.62
#